data_b103e86c230c8f45cebaf7ffa561bc1b
#
_entry.id   b103e86c230c8f45cebaf7ffa561bc1b
#
_cell.length_a   1.000
_cell.length_b   1.000
_cell.length_c   1.000
_cell.angle_alpha   90.00
_cell.angle_beta   90.00
_cell.angle_gamma   90.00
#
_symmetry.space_group_name_H-M   'P 1'
#
loop_
_entity.id
_entity.type
_entity.pdbx_description
1 polymer ?
#
loop_
_entity_poly.entity_id
_entity_poly.type
_entity_poly.pdbx_seq_one_letter_code
_entity_poly.pdbx_strand_id
1 'polypeptide(L)'
;MKPETMNITCKILSATKNRITVRYDGSVMTDGGMHPTAVFYTNTVNLSSGSDIGLSYLADPATLASYVLSDDCTFPEADAETIAAAKTFLKEENPAYYTSLFQNADFPYQGTFPECFSYEYEGSVYFSLPVPHALGDYILAAYTPENK
;
A
#
# COMPACT_ATOMS: atom_id res chain seq x y z
N MET A 1 1.69 -27.58 -12.91
CA MET A 1 1.87 -26.18 -12.48
C MET A 1 1.71 -25.28 -13.70
N LYS A 2 0.82 -24.30 -13.61
CA LYS A 2 0.65 -23.34 -14.70
C LYS A 2 1.81 -22.36 -14.69
N PRO A 3 2.43 -22.05 -15.84
CA PRO A 3 3.46 -21.03 -15.88
C PRO A 3 2.92 -19.65 -15.52
N GLU A 4 3.71 -18.89 -14.79
CA GLU A 4 3.41 -17.52 -14.42
C GLU A 4 4.52 -16.63 -14.93
N THR A 5 4.15 -15.45 -15.40
CA THR A 5 5.10 -14.42 -15.79
C THR A 5 4.96 -13.24 -14.83
N MET A 6 6.05 -12.87 -14.21
CA MET A 6 6.09 -11.73 -13.30
C MET A 6 7.04 -10.66 -13.84
N ASN A 7 6.56 -9.45 -14.01
CA ASN A 7 7.35 -8.29 -14.41
C ASN A 7 7.31 -7.26 -13.30
N ILE A 8 8.45 -7.00 -12.67
CA ILE A 8 8.54 -6.05 -11.57
C ILE A 8 9.68 -5.07 -11.84
N THR A 9 9.40 -3.78 -11.66
CA THR A 9 10.39 -2.73 -11.66
C THR A 9 10.62 -2.21 -10.25
N CYS A 10 11.86 -1.89 -9.93
CA CYS A 10 12.28 -1.42 -8.62
C CYS A 10 12.72 0.03 -8.72
N LYS A 11 12.25 0.86 -7.79
CA LYS A 11 12.63 2.27 -7.71
C LYS A 11 13.02 2.63 -6.29
N ILE A 12 14.20 3.23 -6.14
CA ILE A 12 14.62 3.81 -4.86
C ILE A 12 13.96 5.18 -4.75
N LEU A 13 13.03 5.33 -3.80
CA LEU A 13 12.31 6.59 -3.57
C LEU A 13 13.14 7.58 -2.77
N SER A 14 13.88 7.08 -1.77
CA SER A 14 14.78 7.90 -0.98
C SER A 14 15.89 7.05 -0.38
N ALA A 15 17.05 7.67 -0.19
CA ALA A 15 18.17 7.04 0.48
C ALA A 15 18.91 8.12 1.29
N THR A 16 18.98 7.92 2.60
CA THR A 16 19.70 8.81 3.53
C THR A 16 20.71 7.97 4.33
N LYS A 17 21.45 8.61 5.24
CA LYS A 17 22.35 7.89 6.14
C LYS A 17 21.62 6.86 7.01
N ASN A 18 20.34 7.12 7.31
CA ASN A 18 19.60 6.38 8.33
C ASN A 18 18.53 5.47 7.75
N ARG A 19 18.09 5.69 6.51
CA ARG A 19 16.92 5.01 5.95
C ARG A 19 17.01 4.89 4.44
N ILE A 20 16.59 3.73 3.94
CA ILE A 20 16.36 3.53 2.51
C ILE A 20 14.92 3.09 2.30
N THR A 21 14.25 3.67 1.29
CA THR A 21 12.87 3.35 0.91
C THR A 21 12.84 2.93 -0.56
N VAL A 22 12.30 1.75 -0.81
CA VAL A 22 12.23 1.15 -2.16
C VAL A 22 10.79 0.80 -2.49
N ARG A 23 10.39 1.09 -3.72
CA ARG A 23 9.08 0.75 -4.28
C ARG A 23 9.25 -0.25 -5.42
N TYR A 24 8.39 -1.27 -5.43
CA TYR A 24 8.32 -2.28 -6.48
C TYR A 24 6.93 -2.22 -7.12
N ASP A 25 6.90 -1.98 -8.42
CA ASP A 25 5.66 -1.97 -9.20
C ASP A 25 5.75 -3.03 -10.28
N GLY A 26 4.67 -3.75 -10.50
CA GLY A 26 4.68 -4.76 -11.52
C GLY A 26 3.36 -5.44 -11.76
N SER A 27 3.45 -6.57 -12.43
CA SER A 27 2.28 -7.39 -12.75
C SER A 27 2.64 -8.87 -12.77
N VAL A 28 1.65 -9.69 -12.48
CA VAL A 28 1.73 -11.15 -12.57
C VAL A 28 0.68 -11.62 -13.57
N MET A 29 1.10 -12.41 -14.55
CA MET A 29 0.20 -13.04 -15.52
C MET A 29 0.22 -14.55 -15.30
N THR A 30 -0.93 -15.11 -15.00
CA THR A 30 -1.11 -16.56 -14.91
C THR A 30 -1.49 -17.12 -16.28
N ASP A 31 -0.97 -18.29 -16.63
CA ASP A 31 -1.33 -18.96 -17.87
C ASP A 31 -2.84 -19.15 -17.96
N GLY A 32 -3.44 -18.72 -19.07
CA GLY A 32 -4.89 -18.72 -19.29
C GLY A 32 -5.63 -17.54 -18.66
N GLY A 33 -4.92 -16.65 -17.96
CA GLY A 33 -5.49 -15.40 -17.47
C GLY A 33 -5.72 -14.41 -18.61
N MET A 34 -6.83 -13.65 -18.53
CA MET A 34 -7.15 -12.66 -19.55
C MET A 34 -6.37 -11.36 -19.39
N HIS A 35 -6.04 -11.00 -18.14
CA HIS A 35 -5.36 -9.75 -17.80
C HIS A 35 -4.36 -9.98 -16.68
N PRO A 36 -3.22 -9.28 -16.70
CA PRO A 36 -2.28 -9.35 -15.59
C PRO A 36 -2.87 -8.71 -14.33
N THR A 37 -2.48 -9.27 -13.17
CA THR A 37 -2.80 -8.69 -11.87
C THR A 37 -1.71 -7.72 -11.48
N ALA A 38 -2.06 -6.50 -11.13
CA ALA A 38 -1.10 -5.51 -10.66
C ALA A 38 -0.60 -5.88 -9.27
N VAL A 39 0.70 -5.73 -9.05
CA VAL A 39 1.32 -5.93 -7.75
C VAL A 39 2.11 -4.69 -7.33
N PHE A 40 2.10 -4.43 -6.03
CA PHE A 40 2.75 -3.29 -5.43
C PHE A 40 3.35 -3.72 -4.10
N TYR A 41 4.66 -3.53 -3.96
CA TYR A 41 5.38 -3.84 -2.73
C TYR A 41 6.30 -2.69 -2.37
N THR A 42 6.63 -2.57 -1.09
CA THR A 42 7.61 -1.60 -0.61
C THR A 42 8.49 -2.22 0.45
N ASN A 43 9.70 -1.67 0.58
CA ASN A 43 10.55 -1.91 1.74
C ASN A 43 11.12 -0.59 2.22
N THR A 44 11.04 -0.35 3.50
CA THR A 44 11.77 0.72 4.17
C THR A 44 12.63 0.10 5.25
N VAL A 45 13.91 0.41 5.24
CA VAL A 45 14.88 -0.17 6.19
C VAL A 45 15.59 0.93 6.95
N ASN A 46 15.65 0.76 8.27
CA ASN A 46 16.48 1.57 9.14
C ASN A 46 17.93 1.07 9.01
N LEU A 47 18.80 1.87 8.44
CA LEU A 47 20.18 1.46 8.14
C LEU A 47 21.06 1.35 9.38
N SER A 48 20.68 1.97 10.51
CA SER A 48 21.42 1.86 11.76
C SER A 48 21.17 0.53 12.46
N SER A 49 19.94 0.02 12.41
CA SER A 49 19.55 -1.22 13.09
C SER A 49 19.41 -2.43 12.16
N GLY A 50 19.27 -2.19 10.84
CA GLY A 50 18.93 -3.24 9.87
C GLY A 50 17.49 -3.67 9.94
N SER A 51 16.65 -2.97 10.68
CA SER A 51 15.23 -3.32 10.88
C SER A 51 14.34 -2.71 9.82
N ASP A 52 13.30 -3.46 9.43
CA ASP A 52 12.25 -2.95 8.57
C ASP A 52 11.39 -1.92 9.34
N ILE A 53 10.92 -0.91 8.60
CA ILE A 53 10.00 0.10 9.11
C ILE A 53 8.67 -0.09 8.38
N GLY A 54 7.64 -0.46 9.11
CA GLY A 54 6.30 -0.68 8.56
C GLY A 54 5.33 0.45 8.87
N LEU A 55 4.13 0.31 8.36
CA LEU A 55 3.07 1.32 8.46
C LEU A 55 2.76 1.72 9.91
N SER A 56 2.73 0.76 10.83
CA SER A 56 2.43 1.03 12.24
C SER A 56 3.45 1.96 12.91
N TYR A 57 4.66 2.03 12.38
CA TYR A 57 5.67 2.98 12.84
C TYR A 57 5.42 4.39 12.25
N LEU A 58 4.94 4.44 11.00
CA LEU A 58 4.73 5.69 10.27
C LEU A 58 3.46 6.42 10.69
N ALA A 59 2.40 5.68 11.02
CA ALA A 59 1.10 6.24 11.42
C ALA A 59 0.31 5.23 12.25
N ASP A 60 -0.62 5.73 13.04
CA ASP A 60 -1.49 4.88 13.86
C ASP A 60 -2.54 4.15 12.97
N PRO A 61 -2.61 2.80 13.02
CA PRO A 61 -3.56 2.06 12.20
C PRO A 61 -5.03 2.44 12.37
N ALA A 62 -5.47 2.74 13.60
CA ALA A 62 -6.86 3.15 13.84
C ALA A 62 -7.16 4.53 13.25
N THR A 63 -6.19 5.45 13.30
CA THR A 63 -6.29 6.77 12.69
C THR A 63 -6.42 6.64 11.17
N LEU A 64 -5.59 5.78 10.56
CA LEU A 64 -5.64 5.54 9.12
C LEU A 64 -6.95 4.88 8.70
N ALA A 65 -7.49 3.96 9.51
CA ALA A 65 -8.78 3.32 9.23
C ALA A 65 -9.91 4.36 9.17
N SER A 66 -9.95 5.29 10.12
CA SER A 66 -10.91 6.38 10.13
C SER A 66 -10.73 7.31 8.92
N TYR A 67 -9.47 7.60 8.58
CA TYR A 67 -9.13 8.46 7.45
C TYR A 67 -9.59 7.86 6.12
N VAL A 68 -9.36 6.57 5.88
CA VAL A 68 -9.77 5.87 4.65
C VAL A 68 -11.28 5.93 4.45
N LEU A 69 -12.05 5.87 5.54
CA LEU A 69 -13.51 5.89 5.49
C LEU A 69 -14.09 7.31 5.46
N SER A 70 -13.24 8.33 5.60
CA SER A 70 -13.67 9.74 5.54
C SER A 70 -13.68 10.23 4.09
N ASP A 71 -14.28 11.40 3.90
CA ASP A 71 -14.26 12.07 2.60
C ASP A 71 -12.93 12.76 2.30
N ASP A 72 -12.07 12.91 3.31
CA ASP A 72 -10.78 13.59 3.21
C ASP A 72 -9.68 12.71 2.61
N CYS A 73 -9.90 11.40 2.51
CA CYS A 73 -8.90 10.47 1.98
C CYS A 73 -8.55 10.81 0.52
N THR A 74 -7.25 10.97 0.24
CA THR A 74 -6.76 11.29 -1.10
C THR A 74 -6.06 10.10 -1.74
N PHE A 75 -6.17 10.02 -3.08
CA PHE A 75 -5.60 8.94 -3.88
C PHE A 75 -4.82 9.59 -5.04
N PRO A 76 -3.53 9.94 -4.81
CA PRO A 76 -2.79 10.84 -5.71
C PRO A 76 -2.46 10.26 -7.08
N GLU A 77 -2.50 8.93 -7.24
CA GLU A 77 -2.14 8.28 -8.50
C GLU A 77 -3.34 7.79 -9.31
N ALA A 78 -4.57 8.02 -8.81
CA ALA A 78 -5.79 7.55 -9.45
C ALA A 78 -6.56 8.70 -10.12
N ASP A 79 -7.31 8.38 -11.17
CA ASP A 79 -8.21 9.34 -11.80
C ASP A 79 -9.51 9.50 -11.00
N ALA A 80 -10.30 10.53 -11.32
CA ALA A 80 -11.52 10.87 -10.58
C ALA A 80 -12.56 9.74 -10.62
N GLU A 81 -12.69 9.05 -11.74
CA GLU A 81 -13.64 7.95 -11.88
C GLU A 81 -13.26 6.76 -11.00
N THR A 82 -11.98 6.38 -11.02
CA THR A 82 -11.45 5.31 -10.17
C THR A 82 -11.58 5.66 -8.70
N ILE A 83 -11.28 6.90 -8.31
CA ILE A 83 -11.43 7.37 -6.92
C ILE A 83 -12.86 7.23 -6.45
N ALA A 84 -13.85 7.67 -7.24
CA ALA A 84 -15.25 7.58 -6.89
C ALA A 84 -15.70 6.13 -6.66
N ALA A 85 -15.33 5.24 -7.58
CA ALA A 85 -15.65 3.81 -7.47
C ALA A 85 -14.94 3.17 -6.28
N ALA A 86 -13.67 3.50 -6.05
CA ALA A 86 -12.90 2.98 -4.92
C ALA A 86 -13.50 3.43 -3.59
N LYS A 87 -13.86 4.70 -3.44
CA LYS A 87 -14.49 5.19 -2.22
C LYS A 87 -15.78 4.46 -1.89
N THR A 88 -16.60 4.17 -2.89
CA THR A 88 -17.81 3.38 -2.70
C THR A 88 -17.48 1.98 -2.21
N PHE A 89 -16.52 1.32 -2.85
CA PHE A 89 -16.07 -0.03 -2.46
C PHE A 89 -15.49 -0.06 -1.05
N LEU A 90 -14.60 0.89 -0.73
CA LEU A 90 -13.92 0.93 0.57
C LEU A 90 -14.88 1.12 1.74
N LYS A 91 -16.00 1.81 1.52
CA LYS A 91 -17.02 2.03 2.55
C LYS A 91 -17.89 0.80 2.85
N GLU A 92 -17.75 -0.28 2.10
CA GLU A 92 -18.42 -1.55 2.39
C GLU A 92 -17.85 -2.25 3.62
N GLU A 93 -16.59 -1.95 3.98
CA GLU A 93 -15.92 -2.51 5.16
C GLU A 93 -15.97 -1.55 6.35
N ASN A 94 -15.77 -2.09 7.55
CA ASN A 94 -15.80 -1.32 8.78
C ASN A 94 -14.40 -0.90 9.24
N PRO A 95 -14.28 0.03 10.21
CA PRO A 95 -12.97 0.47 10.71
C PRO A 95 -12.09 -0.65 11.26
N ALA A 96 -12.68 -1.67 11.88
CA ALA A 96 -11.91 -2.78 12.45
C ALA A 96 -11.19 -3.59 11.37
N TYR A 97 -11.82 -3.76 10.20
CA TYR A 97 -11.20 -4.42 9.05
C TYR A 97 -9.94 -3.67 8.63
N TYR A 98 -10.04 -2.34 8.44
CA TYR A 98 -8.90 -1.53 8.01
C TYR A 98 -7.82 -1.43 9.08
N THR A 99 -8.20 -1.34 10.35
CA THR A 99 -7.22 -1.34 11.44
C THR A 99 -6.38 -2.61 11.41
N SER A 100 -7.01 -3.77 11.23
CA SER A 100 -6.32 -5.05 11.10
C SER A 100 -5.43 -5.10 9.86
N LEU A 101 -5.94 -4.64 8.72
CA LEU A 101 -5.19 -4.58 7.46
C LEU A 101 -3.89 -3.77 7.65
N PHE A 102 -3.97 -2.62 8.31
CA PHE A 102 -2.82 -1.74 8.52
C PHE A 102 -1.85 -2.27 9.59
N GLN A 103 -2.36 -2.95 10.61
CA GLN A 103 -1.51 -3.61 11.61
C GLN A 103 -0.67 -4.73 11.00
N ASN A 104 -1.16 -5.38 9.95
CA ASN A 104 -0.48 -6.47 9.25
C ASN A 104 0.22 -6.02 7.96
N ALA A 105 0.38 -4.72 7.76
CA ALA A 105 1.03 -4.16 6.58
C ALA A 105 2.54 -4.36 6.59
N ASP A 106 3.10 -4.43 5.40
CA ASP A 106 4.54 -4.44 5.13
C ASP A 106 5.28 -5.72 5.53
N PHE A 107 6.50 -5.84 5.05
CA PHE A 107 7.45 -6.89 5.41
C PHE A 107 8.25 -6.53 6.67
N PRO A 108 8.73 -7.52 7.44
CA PRO A 108 8.47 -8.95 7.27
C PRO A 108 7.08 -9.33 7.78
N TYR A 109 6.45 -10.29 7.14
CA TYR A 109 5.14 -10.78 7.57
C TYR A 109 5.27 -12.01 8.47
N GLN A 110 4.24 -12.22 9.28
CA GLN A 110 4.13 -13.40 10.14
C GLN A 110 2.78 -14.07 9.88
N GLY A 111 2.82 -15.23 9.25
CA GLY A 111 1.63 -16.03 8.99
C GLY A 111 0.97 -15.71 7.64
N THR A 112 0.41 -14.51 7.48
CA THR A 112 -0.31 -14.12 6.26
C THR A 112 0.48 -13.09 5.47
N PHE A 113 0.56 -13.27 4.16
CA PHE A 113 1.21 -12.31 3.28
C PHE A 113 0.47 -10.96 3.35
N PRO A 114 1.18 -9.83 3.47
CA PRO A 114 0.52 -8.53 3.60
C PRO A 114 -0.29 -8.15 2.37
N GLU A 115 -1.45 -7.53 2.60
CA GLU A 115 -2.28 -6.97 1.54
C GLU A 115 -2.15 -5.44 1.45
N CYS A 116 -1.36 -4.85 2.33
CA CYS A 116 -1.07 -3.42 2.36
C CYS A 116 0.43 -3.20 2.47
N PHE A 117 0.95 -2.30 1.65
CA PHE A 117 2.35 -1.88 1.68
C PHE A 117 2.41 -0.37 1.74
N SER A 118 3.40 0.16 2.46
CA SER A 118 3.47 1.59 2.75
C SER A 118 4.88 2.15 2.63
N TYR A 119 4.94 3.45 2.50
CA TYR A 119 6.19 4.20 2.59
C TYR A 119 5.89 5.65 2.99
N GLU A 120 6.91 6.32 3.50
CA GLU A 120 6.86 7.76 3.76
C GLU A 120 7.70 8.49 2.72
N TYR A 121 7.17 9.57 2.19
CA TYR A 121 7.86 10.40 1.23
C TYR A 121 7.40 11.86 1.36
N GLU A 122 8.36 12.75 1.53
CA GLU A 122 8.11 14.20 1.65
C GLU A 122 7.03 14.57 2.70
N GLY A 123 7.03 13.88 3.83
CA GLY A 123 6.13 14.16 4.94
C GLY A 123 4.75 13.53 4.86
N SER A 124 4.47 12.78 3.81
CA SER A 124 3.21 12.04 3.67
C SER A 124 3.44 10.55 3.76
N VAL A 125 2.48 9.84 4.30
CA VAL A 125 2.47 8.38 4.36
C VAL A 125 1.59 7.86 3.25
N TYR A 126 2.17 7.05 2.37
CA TYR A 126 1.48 6.38 1.27
C TYR A 126 1.24 4.93 1.63
N PHE A 127 0.05 4.43 1.36
CA PHE A 127 -0.26 3.03 1.67
C PHE A 127 -1.29 2.49 0.68
N SER A 128 -1.12 1.20 0.32
CA SER A 128 -1.99 0.55 -0.65
C SER A 128 -3.21 -0.06 0.02
N LEU A 129 -4.32 -0.04 -0.69
CA LEU A 129 -5.59 -0.65 -0.28
C LEU A 129 -6.01 -1.65 -1.35
N PRO A 130 -6.35 -2.90 -1.00
CA PRO A 130 -6.83 -3.85 -1.97
C PRO A 130 -8.20 -3.42 -2.51
N VAL A 131 -8.34 -3.45 -3.81
CA VAL A 131 -9.59 -3.17 -4.52
C VAL A 131 -9.81 -4.23 -5.59
N PRO A 132 -11.04 -4.36 -6.13
CA PRO A 132 -11.30 -5.33 -7.20
C PRO A 132 -10.40 -5.12 -8.41
N HIS A 133 -10.15 -6.22 -9.14
CA HIS A 133 -9.34 -6.20 -10.36
C HIS A 133 -9.81 -5.15 -11.37
N ALA A 134 -11.11 -4.93 -11.48
CA ALA A 134 -11.68 -3.90 -12.35
C ALA A 134 -11.25 -2.47 -11.97
N LEU A 135 -10.81 -2.26 -10.74
CA LEU A 135 -10.31 -0.97 -10.23
C LEU A 135 -8.77 -0.91 -10.16
N GLY A 136 -8.08 -1.96 -10.60
CA GLY A 136 -6.62 -2.00 -10.70
C GLY A 136 -5.92 -2.82 -9.64
N ASP A 137 -6.62 -3.67 -8.92
CA ASP A 137 -6.12 -4.58 -7.87
C ASP A 137 -5.71 -3.90 -6.56
N TYR A 138 -5.17 -2.71 -6.61
CA TYR A 138 -4.90 -1.87 -5.44
C TYR A 138 -5.09 -0.39 -5.80
N ILE A 139 -5.29 0.42 -4.78
CA ILE A 139 -5.29 1.88 -4.91
C ILE A 139 -4.38 2.47 -3.82
N LEU A 140 -3.59 3.46 -4.19
CA LEU A 140 -2.65 4.09 -3.27
C LEU A 140 -3.30 5.31 -2.63
N ALA A 141 -3.38 5.30 -1.30
CA ALA A 141 -3.86 6.42 -0.50
C ALA A 141 -2.68 7.21 0.06
N ALA A 142 -2.88 8.49 0.29
CA ALA A 142 -1.89 9.36 0.92
C ALA A 142 -2.48 10.05 2.14
N TYR A 143 -1.74 10.01 3.24
CA TYR A 143 -2.10 10.62 4.51
C TYR A 143 -0.96 11.54 4.95
N THR A 144 -1.29 12.79 5.21
CA THR A 144 -0.32 13.76 5.74
C THR A 144 -0.67 14.03 7.20
N PRO A 145 0.17 13.60 8.16
CA PRO A 145 -0.07 13.92 9.56
C PRO A 145 -0.09 15.43 9.76
N GLU A 146 -1.00 15.91 10.61
CA GLU A 146 -1.01 17.32 10.99
C GLU A 146 0.26 17.65 11.75
N ASN A 147 0.85 18.77 11.44
CA ASN A 147 2.01 19.27 12.18
C ASN A 147 1.55 19.61 13.61
N LYS A 148 2.19 18.96 14.54
CA LYS A 148 1.99 19.24 15.97
C LYS A 148 2.92 20.36 16.44
#